data_250e398ad088855d1191410601d2d38d
#
_entry.id   250e398ad088855d1191410601d2d38d
#
_cell.length_a   1.000
_cell.length_b   1.000
_cell.length_c   1.000
_cell.angle_alpha   90.00
_cell.angle_beta   90.00
_cell.angle_gamma   90.00
#
_symmetry.space_group_name_H-M   'P 1'
#
loop_
_entity.id
_entity.type
_entity.pdbx_description
1 polymer ?
#
loop_
_entity_poly.entity_id
_entity_poly.type
_entity_poly.pdbx_seq_one_letter_code
_entity_poly.pdbx_strand_id
1 'polypeptide(L)'
;MKPIRLILALCSLAVAAAASAQPDTRFNRAPLQPRPYAELPIGAVKPAGWLNEQLVRMHDGMTGHLDSLYPQVMGPRNGWLGGDGDVWERGPYWIDGLLPLAYILEDRRLIAKVQPWIEWALASQTADGNFGPVTDRPAEPGLQRDKARDWWPRMVVLKVLQQYHSATGDRRVLDFMDRYSRYQLAQLPRTPLDNWTRWGRQRGGDNLAVVYWLYNLTGEKYLLELGELIHKQTFDWTGAFLHGDHLSRPYSLHCVDLGQGFKEPAVYWQQSGDARHLAAVGRAVKKMRHTIGLPTGLWAGDEKLRFGDPTLGSELCTAVEMMFSLEQILQITGGREWGDYLERVAYNALPTQTTDAQDARQYYQQVNQVEVTRKVRPFSTPHEDTDIVFGLCTGYPCCTSNLHQGWPKLVQNLWYATRDGGLAALVYAPSTVETTAGGMKVAIEERTDYPFRERIAFRVTLPGAGKRATAAFPLHLRIPGWCAEPGITLNGEKVAFRNVGEGIVVVE
;
A
#
# COMPACT_ATOMS: atom_id res chain seq x y z
N MET A 1 -58.57 -12.41 -66.64
CA MET A 1 -58.53 -11.94 -65.26
C MET A 1 -57.40 -12.72 -64.55
N LYS A 2 -56.29 -12.06 -64.28
CA LYS A 2 -55.13 -12.64 -63.50
C LYS A 2 -55.19 -12.10 -62.07
N PRO A 3 -55.01 -12.91 -61.02
CA PRO A 3 -55.04 -12.41 -59.66
C PRO A 3 -53.69 -11.79 -59.29
N ILE A 4 -53.75 -10.60 -58.71
CA ILE A 4 -52.59 -9.88 -58.12
C ILE A 4 -52.29 -10.53 -56.77
N ARG A 5 -51.04 -11.04 -56.59
CA ARG A 5 -50.51 -11.48 -55.29
C ARG A 5 -49.84 -10.29 -54.60
N LEU A 6 -50.45 -9.90 -53.47
CA LEU A 6 -49.89 -8.91 -52.56
C LEU A 6 -48.78 -9.59 -51.67
N ILE A 7 -47.52 -9.19 -51.81
CA ILE A 7 -46.48 -9.63 -50.95
C ILE A 7 -46.32 -8.61 -49.83
N LEU A 8 -46.74 -9.01 -48.61
CA LEU A 8 -46.42 -8.24 -47.37
C LEU A 8 -44.96 -8.56 -46.97
N ALA A 9 -44.09 -7.55 -47.06
CA ALA A 9 -42.80 -7.61 -46.51
C ALA A 9 -42.88 -7.20 -45.02
N LEU A 10 -42.70 -8.16 -44.11
CA LEU A 10 -42.46 -7.90 -42.68
C LEU A 10 -41.03 -7.39 -42.48
N CYS A 11 -40.88 -6.10 -42.22
CA CYS A 11 -39.61 -5.57 -41.70
C CYS A 11 -39.51 -5.88 -40.21
N SER A 12 -38.72 -6.87 -39.85
CA SER A 12 -38.34 -7.13 -38.47
C SER A 12 -37.25 -6.11 -38.05
N LEU A 13 -37.64 -5.11 -37.28
CA LEU A 13 -36.66 -4.26 -36.56
C LEU A 13 -36.03 -5.11 -35.45
N ALA A 14 -34.81 -5.54 -35.66
CA ALA A 14 -33.96 -6.05 -34.57
C ALA A 14 -33.46 -4.87 -33.75
N VAL A 15 -34.07 -4.62 -32.60
CA VAL A 15 -33.53 -3.72 -31.60
C VAL A 15 -32.37 -4.46 -30.95
N ALA A 16 -31.15 -4.13 -31.35
CA ALA A 16 -29.94 -4.54 -30.65
C ALA A 16 -29.95 -3.84 -29.28
N ALA A 17 -30.34 -4.55 -28.23
CA ALA A 17 -30.12 -4.12 -26.86
C ALA A 17 -28.59 -4.04 -26.67
N ALA A 18 -28.04 -2.82 -26.63
CA ALA A 18 -26.67 -2.61 -26.15
C ALA A 18 -26.61 -3.09 -24.70
N ALA A 19 -26.07 -4.25 -24.48
CA ALA A 19 -25.70 -4.70 -23.13
C ALA A 19 -24.76 -3.65 -22.57
N SER A 20 -25.23 -2.83 -21.64
CA SER A 20 -24.37 -1.92 -20.89
C SER A 20 -23.38 -2.79 -20.16
N ALA A 21 -22.10 -2.75 -20.57
CA ALA A 21 -21.03 -3.40 -19.85
C ALA A 21 -21.11 -2.94 -18.39
N GLN A 22 -21.17 -3.89 -17.45
CA GLN A 22 -21.14 -3.53 -16.03
C GLN A 22 -19.86 -2.73 -15.76
N PRO A 23 -19.95 -1.62 -15.02
CA PRO A 23 -18.78 -0.82 -14.68
C PRO A 23 -17.72 -1.69 -14.02
N ASP A 24 -16.46 -1.55 -14.45
CA ASP A 24 -15.32 -2.23 -13.81
C ASP A 24 -15.13 -1.68 -12.40
N THR A 25 -15.56 -2.46 -11.42
CA THR A 25 -15.55 -2.06 -10.00
C THR A 25 -14.15 -1.87 -9.41
N ARG A 26 -13.09 -2.26 -10.13
CA ARG A 26 -11.71 -1.94 -9.75
C ARG A 26 -11.46 -0.43 -9.71
N PHE A 27 -12.18 0.35 -10.52
CA PHE A 27 -12.08 1.82 -10.59
C PHE A 27 -13.17 2.52 -9.76
N ASN A 28 -13.60 1.90 -8.71
CA ASN A 28 -14.66 2.23 -7.79
C ASN A 28 -16.10 2.01 -8.32
N ARG A 29 -16.87 1.35 -7.49
CA ARG A 29 -18.31 1.21 -7.63
C ARG A 29 -19.00 2.47 -7.12
N ALA A 30 -19.98 3.01 -7.86
CA ALA A 30 -20.80 4.10 -7.37
C ALA A 30 -21.49 3.73 -6.03
N PRO A 31 -21.63 4.67 -5.07
CA PRO A 31 -21.43 6.10 -5.19
C PRO A 31 -19.97 6.58 -4.93
N LEU A 32 -19.00 5.68 -4.70
CA LEU A 32 -17.62 6.12 -4.54
C LEU A 32 -17.14 6.88 -5.79
N GLN A 33 -16.35 7.94 -5.57
CA GLN A 33 -15.74 8.71 -6.65
C GLN A 33 -14.85 7.80 -7.51
N PRO A 34 -14.92 7.91 -8.83
CA PRO A 34 -14.08 7.10 -9.71
C PRO A 34 -12.61 7.46 -9.55
N ARG A 35 -11.76 6.44 -9.49
CA ARG A 35 -10.30 6.58 -9.48
C ARG A 35 -9.70 6.28 -10.86
N PRO A 36 -8.58 6.94 -11.27
CA PRO A 36 -7.99 6.73 -12.58
C PRO A 36 -7.29 5.38 -12.71
N TYR A 37 -6.72 4.86 -11.62
CA TYR A 37 -5.87 3.68 -11.62
C TYR A 37 -6.36 2.62 -10.65
N ALA A 38 -6.09 1.36 -10.99
CA ALA A 38 -6.41 0.21 -10.15
C ALA A 38 -5.19 -0.72 -10.03
N GLU A 39 -4.97 -1.24 -8.83
CA GLU A 39 -3.93 -2.23 -8.60
C GLU A 39 -4.11 -3.47 -9.49
N LEU A 40 -2.99 -4.01 -9.93
CA LEU A 40 -2.92 -5.32 -10.56
C LEU A 40 -2.87 -6.42 -9.48
N PRO A 41 -3.26 -7.67 -9.80
CA PRO A 41 -3.09 -8.77 -8.86
C PRO A 41 -1.65 -8.95 -8.42
N ILE A 42 -1.42 -9.34 -7.17
CA ILE A 42 -0.07 -9.63 -6.66
C ILE A 42 0.56 -10.72 -7.53
N GLY A 43 1.80 -10.49 -7.95
CA GLY A 43 2.53 -11.36 -8.86
C GLY A 43 2.38 -11.01 -10.34
N ALA A 44 1.46 -10.10 -10.73
CA ALA A 44 1.39 -9.57 -12.09
C ALA A 44 2.62 -8.72 -12.45
N VAL A 45 3.22 -8.06 -11.46
CA VAL A 45 4.48 -7.32 -11.61
C VAL A 45 5.62 -8.11 -10.99
N LYS A 46 6.65 -8.37 -11.76
CA LYS A 46 7.87 -9.04 -11.34
C LYS A 46 9.03 -8.06 -11.36
N PRO A 47 9.84 -7.98 -10.30
CA PRO A 47 11.02 -7.11 -10.28
C PRO A 47 12.10 -7.69 -11.20
N ALA A 48 12.99 -6.83 -11.69
CA ALA A 48 14.19 -7.18 -12.43
C ALA A 48 15.40 -6.38 -11.91
N GLY A 49 16.60 -6.66 -12.43
CA GLY A 49 17.81 -5.92 -12.12
C GLY A 49 18.00 -5.65 -10.63
N TRP A 50 18.41 -4.42 -10.29
CA TRP A 50 18.70 -4.01 -8.93
C TRP A 50 17.50 -4.17 -7.97
N LEU A 51 16.25 -4.00 -8.47
CA LEU A 51 15.06 -4.15 -7.63
C LEU A 51 14.82 -5.61 -7.26
N ASN A 52 15.05 -6.54 -8.19
CA ASN A 52 15.00 -7.98 -7.87
C ASN A 52 16.07 -8.36 -6.82
N GLU A 53 17.27 -7.78 -6.90
CA GLU A 53 18.30 -8.00 -5.89
C GLU A 53 17.85 -7.55 -4.49
N GLN A 54 17.11 -6.45 -4.36
CA GLN A 54 16.55 -6.04 -3.08
C GLN A 54 15.58 -7.09 -2.52
N LEU A 55 14.70 -7.66 -3.35
CA LEU A 55 13.78 -8.69 -2.90
C LEU A 55 14.48 -10.00 -2.55
N VAL A 56 15.52 -10.36 -3.29
CA VAL A 56 16.36 -11.54 -2.96
C VAL A 56 17.07 -11.34 -1.61
N ARG A 57 17.63 -10.16 -1.36
CA ARG A 57 18.23 -9.82 -0.05
C ARG A 57 17.20 -9.88 1.08
N MET A 58 15.96 -9.43 0.86
CA MET A 58 14.88 -9.60 1.83
C MET A 58 14.55 -11.07 2.08
N HIS A 59 14.49 -11.87 1.00
CA HIS A 59 14.24 -13.31 1.09
C HIS A 59 15.31 -14.00 1.95
N ASP A 60 16.59 -13.69 1.71
CA ASP A 60 17.73 -14.30 2.41
C ASP A 60 17.99 -13.67 3.79
N GLY A 61 17.54 -12.44 4.01
CA GLY A 61 17.69 -11.68 5.24
C GLY A 61 16.52 -11.83 6.23
N MET A 62 16.26 -10.76 6.97
CA MET A 62 15.25 -10.76 8.05
C MET A 62 13.85 -11.13 7.56
N THR A 63 13.43 -10.69 6.37
CA THR A 63 12.05 -10.92 5.91
C THR A 63 11.75 -12.41 5.78
N GLY A 64 12.62 -13.15 5.12
CA GLY A 64 12.43 -14.58 4.91
C GLY A 64 12.68 -15.45 6.16
N HIS A 65 13.33 -14.90 7.18
CA HIS A 65 13.85 -15.66 8.32
C HIS A 65 13.45 -15.13 9.69
N LEU A 66 12.52 -14.17 9.79
CA LEU A 66 12.19 -13.53 11.07
C LEU A 66 11.58 -14.50 12.10
N ASP A 67 10.91 -15.56 11.64
CA ASP A 67 10.42 -16.65 12.49
C ASP A 67 11.53 -17.37 13.25
N SER A 68 12.70 -17.51 12.64
CA SER A 68 13.90 -18.12 13.26
C SER A 68 14.81 -17.13 13.95
N LEU A 69 14.88 -15.88 13.46
CA LEU A 69 15.70 -14.81 14.05
C LEU A 69 15.06 -14.19 15.29
N TYR A 70 13.73 -14.14 15.34
CA TYR A 70 12.96 -13.55 16.43
C TYR A 70 11.83 -14.49 16.91
N PRO A 71 12.17 -15.76 17.28
CA PRO A 71 11.18 -16.81 17.56
C PRO A 71 10.28 -16.50 18.76
N GLN A 72 10.74 -15.66 19.70
CA GLN A 72 9.94 -15.23 20.84
C GLN A 72 8.65 -14.52 20.41
N VAL A 73 8.72 -13.72 19.34
CA VAL A 73 7.59 -12.94 18.82
C VAL A 73 6.96 -13.57 17.59
N MET A 74 7.77 -14.07 16.64
CA MET A 74 7.29 -14.56 15.34
C MET A 74 7.10 -16.08 15.28
N GLY A 75 7.47 -16.78 16.36
CA GLY A 75 7.34 -18.23 16.46
C GLY A 75 5.92 -18.69 16.81
N PRO A 76 5.74 -20.02 17.04
CA PRO A 76 4.42 -20.63 17.24
C PRO A 76 3.67 -20.14 18.49
N ARG A 77 4.36 -19.47 19.42
CA ARG A 77 3.70 -18.82 20.56
C ARG A 77 2.95 -17.53 20.19
N ASN A 78 3.14 -17.00 18.99
CA ASN A 78 2.42 -15.76 18.59
C ASN A 78 0.91 -15.98 18.67
N GLY A 79 0.19 -14.99 19.24
CA GLY A 79 -1.26 -15.06 19.41
C GLY A 79 -2.02 -15.10 18.09
N TRP A 80 -1.45 -14.57 17.01
CA TRP A 80 -2.01 -14.67 15.65
C TRP A 80 -1.72 -16.02 14.96
N LEU A 81 -1.13 -16.96 15.70
CA LEU A 81 -1.02 -18.38 15.38
C LEU A 81 -1.75 -19.24 16.42
N GLY A 82 -2.55 -18.63 17.31
CA GLY A 82 -3.27 -19.31 18.40
C GLY A 82 -2.43 -19.54 19.65
N GLY A 83 -1.22 -19.01 19.72
CA GLY A 83 -0.34 -19.17 20.86
C GLY A 83 -0.65 -18.23 22.03
N ASP A 84 0.25 -18.24 23.01
CA ASP A 84 0.13 -17.47 24.25
C ASP A 84 1.12 -16.30 24.34
N GLY A 85 1.87 -16.03 23.29
CA GLY A 85 2.90 -14.99 23.21
C GLY A 85 2.37 -13.63 22.82
N ASP A 86 3.05 -12.99 21.83
CA ASP A 86 2.69 -11.67 21.33
C ASP A 86 1.32 -11.66 20.65
N VAL A 87 0.47 -10.72 21.02
CA VAL A 87 -0.92 -10.64 20.50
C VAL A 87 -1.20 -9.36 19.73
N TRP A 88 -0.20 -8.43 19.65
CA TRP A 88 -0.44 -7.12 19.08
C TRP A 88 0.04 -7.03 17.63
N GLU A 89 0.71 -5.94 17.22
CA GLU A 89 0.94 -5.58 15.81
C GLU A 89 2.11 -6.31 15.13
N ARG A 90 3.08 -6.86 15.90
CA ARG A 90 4.37 -7.28 15.34
C ARG A 90 4.27 -8.47 14.38
N GLY A 91 3.50 -9.50 14.75
CA GLY A 91 3.22 -10.63 13.86
C GLY A 91 2.49 -10.20 12.58
N PRO A 92 1.34 -9.50 12.69
CA PRO A 92 0.63 -8.92 11.54
C PRO A 92 1.50 -8.09 10.60
N TYR A 93 2.35 -7.23 11.13
CA TYR A 93 3.26 -6.41 10.33
C TYR A 93 4.26 -7.24 9.51
N TRP A 94 4.84 -8.27 10.12
CA TRP A 94 5.74 -9.13 9.38
C TRP A 94 5.06 -9.80 8.20
N ILE A 95 3.85 -10.34 8.41
CA ILE A 95 3.09 -11.02 7.36
C ILE A 95 2.60 -10.04 6.29
N ASP A 96 2.31 -8.78 6.63
CA ASP A 96 1.94 -7.71 5.68
C ASP A 96 3.03 -7.43 4.63
N GLY A 97 4.30 -7.77 4.95
CA GLY A 97 5.42 -7.70 4.02
C GLY A 97 5.87 -9.05 3.47
N LEU A 98 5.84 -10.12 4.27
CA LEU A 98 6.25 -11.45 3.84
C LEU A 98 5.33 -12.03 2.76
N LEU A 99 4.02 -11.81 2.87
CA LEU A 99 3.04 -12.31 1.92
C LEU A 99 3.31 -11.79 0.50
N PRO A 100 3.34 -10.48 0.23
CA PRO A 100 3.61 -10.00 -1.12
C PRO A 100 4.99 -10.43 -1.62
N LEU A 101 6.03 -10.47 -0.77
CA LEU A 101 7.34 -10.99 -1.14
C LEU A 101 7.24 -12.43 -1.64
N ALA A 102 6.55 -13.30 -0.88
CA ALA A 102 6.42 -14.73 -1.18
C ALA A 102 5.73 -14.97 -2.53
N TYR A 103 4.66 -14.23 -2.82
CA TYR A 103 3.91 -14.40 -4.07
C TYR A 103 4.55 -13.70 -5.27
N ILE A 104 5.24 -12.57 -5.08
CA ILE A 104 6.01 -11.90 -6.14
C ILE A 104 7.18 -12.78 -6.59
N LEU A 105 7.91 -13.39 -5.66
CA LEU A 105 9.02 -14.31 -5.95
C LEU A 105 8.57 -15.73 -6.29
N GLU A 106 7.27 -16.04 -6.12
CA GLU A 106 6.71 -17.40 -6.30
C GLU A 106 7.43 -18.45 -5.45
N ASP A 107 7.95 -18.04 -4.29
CA ASP A 107 8.70 -18.93 -3.39
C ASP A 107 7.77 -19.77 -2.53
N ARG A 108 7.71 -21.07 -2.79
CA ARG A 108 6.85 -22.01 -2.07
C ARG A 108 7.16 -22.14 -0.58
N ARG A 109 8.42 -21.90 -0.17
CA ARG A 109 8.82 -21.96 1.24
C ARG A 109 8.30 -20.78 2.00
N LEU A 110 8.39 -19.56 1.41
CA LEU A 110 7.81 -18.36 2.00
C LEU A 110 6.29 -18.42 2.02
N ILE A 111 5.66 -18.93 0.95
CA ILE A 111 4.20 -19.14 0.92
C ILE A 111 3.78 -20.11 2.06
N ALA A 112 4.53 -21.19 2.28
CA ALA A 112 4.28 -22.10 3.37
C ALA A 112 4.44 -21.48 4.76
N LYS A 113 5.28 -20.47 4.93
CA LYS A 113 5.39 -19.69 6.17
C LYS A 113 4.20 -18.74 6.40
N VAL A 114 3.65 -18.16 5.33
CA VAL A 114 2.48 -17.27 5.39
C VAL A 114 1.20 -18.04 5.70
N GLN A 115 1.03 -19.22 5.12
CA GLN A 115 -0.24 -19.95 5.14
C GLN A 115 -0.81 -20.20 6.55
N PRO A 116 -0.04 -20.62 7.58
CA PRO A 116 -0.57 -20.80 8.93
C PRO A 116 -1.20 -19.56 9.54
N TRP A 117 -0.66 -18.37 9.24
CA TRP A 117 -1.20 -17.09 9.72
C TRP A 117 -2.56 -16.79 9.09
N ILE A 118 -2.68 -17.04 7.79
CA ILE A 118 -3.94 -16.86 7.06
C ILE A 118 -5.00 -17.84 7.58
N GLU A 119 -4.67 -19.12 7.65
CA GLU A 119 -5.63 -20.15 8.09
C GLU A 119 -6.07 -19.91 9.54
N TRP A 120 -5.14 -19.54 10.41
CA TRP A 120 -5.51 -19.24 11.79
C TRP A 120 -6.40 -17.98 11.88
N ALA A 121 -6.08 -16.91 11.15
CA ALA A 121 -6.91 -15.70 11.13
C ALA A 121 -8.35 -16.05 10.69
N LEU A 122 -8.52 -16.79 9.60
CA LEU A 122 -9.82 -17.22 9.09
C LEU A 122 -10.56 -18.13 10.08
N ALA A 123 -9.86 -19.10 10.67
CA ALA A 123 -10.43 -20.06 11.63
C ALA A 123 -10.78 -19.42 12.98
N SER A 124 -10.13 -18.34 13.36
CA SER A 124 -10.36 -17.63 14.64
C SER A 124 -11.67 -16.85 14.69
N GLN A 125 -12.39 -16.74 13.55
CA GLN A 125 -13.61 -15.94 13.49
C GLN A 125 -14.72 -16.54 14.34
N THR A 126 -15.23 -15.74 15.27
CA THR A 126 -16.32 -16.11 16.18
C THR A 126 -17.69 -15.97 15.50
N ALA A 127 -18.72 -16.54 16.15
CA ALA A 127 -20.08 -16.52 15.60
C ALA A 127 -20.64 -15.09 15.40
N ASP A 128 -20.21 -14.12 16.20
CA ASP A 128 -20.59 -12.71 16.07
C ASP A 128 -19.76 -11.95 15.03
N GLY A 129 -18.78 -12.61 14.40
CA GLY A 129 -17.93 -12.04 13.34
C GLY A 129 -16.59 -11.46 13.80
N ASN A 130 -16.31 -11.38 15.12
CA ASN A 130 -14.98 -10.98 15.59
C ASN A 130 -13.93 -12.02 15.21
N PHE A 131 -12.63 -11.63 15.22
CA PHE A 131 -11.54 -12.56 14.92
C PHE A 131 -10.24 -12.14 15.63
N GLY A 132 -9.27 -13.02 15.61
CA GLY A 132 -7.95 -12.80 16.18
C GLY A 132 -7.90 -13.02 17.70
N PRO A 133 -6.78 -12.69 18.35
CA PRO A 133 -6.63 -12.82 19.79
C PRO A 133 -7.66 -11.98 20.54
N VAL A 134 -8.21 -12.52 21.65
CA VAL A 134 -9.22 -11.84 22.48
C VAL A 134 -8.90 -11.86 23.97
N THR A 135 -7.85 -12.57 24.38
CA THR A 135 -7.48 -12.76 25.78
C THR A 135 -6.19 -12.04 26.10
N ASP A 136 -6.28 -11.04 26.97
CA ASP A 136 -5.11 -10.41 27.57
C ASP A 136 -4.43 -11.38 28.54
N ARG A 137 -3.12 -11.33 28.59
CA ARG A 137 -2.30 -12.21 29.42
C ARG A 137 -1.35 -11.42 30.31
N PRO A 138 -0.85 -11.97 31.41
CA PRO A 138 0.14 -11.34 32.26
C PRO A 138 1.38 -10.91 31.45
N ALA A 139 2.00 -9.80 31.88
CA ALA A 139 3.19 -9.28 31.24
C ALA A 139 4.32 -10.33 31.20
N GLU A 140 5.01 -10.41 30.06
CA GLU A 140 6.21 -11.21 29.85
C GLU A 140 7.24 -10.33 29.14
N PRO A 141 8.50 -10.28 29.60
CA PRO A 141 9.50 -9.41 28.99
C PRO A 141 9.64 -9.65 27.48
N GLY A 142 9.66 -8.57 26.70
CA GLY A 142 9.79 -8.62 25.24
C GLY A 142 8.51 -8.96 24.48
N LEU A 143 7.37 -9.21 25.14
CA LEU A 143 6.09 -9.53 24.52
C LEU A 143 5.03 -8.46 24.82
N GLN A 144 4.13 -8.25 23.84
CA GLN A 144 2.94 -7.39 23.96
C GLN A 144 1.72 -8.32 24.11
N ARG A 145 1.25 -8.52 25.36
CA ARG A 145 0.25 -9.53 25.70
C ARG A 145 -1.06 -8.98 26.30
N ASP A 146 -1.15 -7.65 26.44
CA ASP A 146 -2.21 -6.94 27.17
C ASP A 146 -3.14 -6.13 26.25
N LYS A 147 -3.10 -6.36 24.93
CA LYS A 147 -3.87 -5.59 23.93
C LYS A 147 -4.50 -6.49 22.87
N ALA A 148 -4.92 -7.67 23.29
CA ALA A 148 -5.46 -8.71 22.39
C ALA A 148 -6.71 -8.26 21.62
N ARG A 149 -7.51 -7.35 22.22
CA ARG A 149 -8.77 -6.88 21.61
C ARG A 149 -8.64 -5.61 20.78
N ASP A 150 -7.46 -5.00 20.71
CA ASP A 150 -7.25 -3.73 20.03
C ASP A 150 -7.69 -3.81 18.54
N TRP A 151 -8.32 -2.74 18.09
CA TRP A 151 -8.72 -2.62 16.68
C TRP A 151 -7.52 -2.57 15.74
N TRP A 152 -6.40 -1.98 16.18
CA TRP A 152 -5.27 -1.70 15.31
C TRP A 152 -4.64 -2.94 14.67
N PRO A 153 -4.24 -4.01 15.37
CA PRO A 153 -3.67 -5.19 14.74
C PRO A 153 -4.62 -5.87 13.74
N ARG A 154 -5.94 -5.78 14.00
CA ARG A 154 -6.96 -6.30 13.08
C ARG A 154 -6.95 -5.56 11.75
N MET A 155 -6.76 -4.23 11.76
CA MET A 155 -6.65 -3.43 10.53
C MET A 155 -5.47 -3.91 9.68
N VAL A 156 -4.34 -4.26 10.31
CA VAL A 156 -3.18 -4.82 9.59
C VAL A 156 -3.51 -6.18 9.00
N VAL A 157 -4.15 -7.08 9.77
CA VAL A 157 -4.55 -8.41 9.26
C VAL A 157 -5.57 -8.30 8.13
N LEU A 158 -6.47 -7.33 8.15
CA LEU A 158 -7.39 -7.09 7.02
C LEU A 158 -6.62 -6.72 5.75
N LYS A 159 -5.56 -5.91 5.82
CA LYS A 159 -4.67 -5.64 4.67
C LYS A 159 -3.98 -6.92 4.18
N VAL A 160 -3.49 -7.75 5.11
CA VAL A 160 -2.90 -9.06 4.77
C VAL A 160 -3.89 -9.95 4.03
N LEU A 161 -5.13 -10.04 4.51
CA LEU A 161 -6.18 -10.85 3.86
C LEU A 161 -6.59 -10.28 2.50
N GLN A 162 -6.64 -8.95 2.34
CA GLN A 162 -6.83 -8.30 1.04
C GLN A 162 -5.73 -8.71 0.05
N GLN A 163 -4.47 -8.67 0.47
CA GLN A 163 -3.32 -9.10 -0.33
C GLN A 163 -3.41 -10.60 -0.66
N TYR A 164 -3.78 -11.44 0.31
CA TYR A 164 -3.97 -12.88 0.09
C TYR A 164 -5.04 -13.16 -0.97
N HIS A 165 -6.18 -12.46 -0.90
CA HIS A 165 -7.21 -12.56 -1.94
C HIS A 165 -6.69 -12.08 -3.30
N SER A 166 -5.93 -11.00 -3.34
CA SER A 166 -5.32 -10.48 -4.59
C SER A 166 -4.39 -11.51 -5.24
N ALA A 167 -3.60 -12.24 -4.43
CA ALA A 167 -2.64 -13.23 -4.91
C ALA A 167 -3.28 -14.56 -5.32
N THR A 168 -4.38 -14.97 -4.65
CA THR A 168 -4.92 -16.34 -4.74
C THR A 168 -6.33 -16.43 -5.30
N GLY A 169 -7.11 -15.35 -5.20
CA GLY A 169 -8.55 -15.36 -5.49
C GLY A 169 -9.39 -16.11 -4.45
N ASP A 170 -8.86 -16.41 -3.25
CA ASP A 170 -9.58 -17.16 -2.21
C ASP A 170 -10.81 -16.40 -1.71
N ARG A 171 -11.98 -16.90 -2.07
CA ARG A 171 -13.27 -16.26 -1.77
C ARG A 171 -13.65 -16.33 -0.30
N ARG A 172 -13.04 -17.23 0.49
CA ARG A 172 -13.28 -17.31 1.95
C ARG A 172 -12.99 -15.97 2.63
N VAL A 173 -12.02 -15.21 2.07
CA VAL A 173 -11.65 -13.87 2.56
C VAL A 173 -12.84 -12.91 2.49
N LEU A 174 -13.63 -12.93 1.41
CA LEU A 174 -14.75 -12.01 1.22
C LEU A 174 -15.85 -12.27 2.25
N ASP A 175 -16.22 -13.54 2.44
CA ASP A 175 -17.24 -13.94 3.42
C ASP A 175 -16.80 -13.66 4.87
N PHE A 176 -15.49 -13.85 5.15
CA PHE A 176 -14.89 -13.53 6.43
C PHE A 176 -14.94 -12.03 6.71
N MET A 177 -14.49 -11.20 5.74
CA MET A 177 -14.46 -9.75 5.88
C MET A 177 -15.87 -9.14 5.96
N ASP A 178 -16.85 -9.68 5.24
CA ASP A 178 -18.23 -9.24 5.35
C ASP A 178 -18.75 -9.43 6.79
N ARG A 179 -18.56 -10.62 7.37
CA ARG A 179 -18.96 -10.89 8.77
C ARG A 179 -18.25 -9.99 9.76
N TYR A 180 -16.94 -9.81 9.60
CA TYR A 180 -16.19 -8.90 10.48
C TYR A 180 -16.63 -7.45 10.34
N SER A 181 -16.90 -6.96 9.13
CA SER A 181 -17.34 -5.60 8.90
C SER A 181 -18.72 -5.33 9.55
N ARG A 182 -19.62 -6.31 9.53
CA ARG A 182 -20.91 -6.24 10.27
C ARG A 182 -20.69 -6.19 11.78
N TYR A 183 -19.79 -7.02 12.29
CA TYR A 183 -19.38 -6.96 13.70
C TYR A 183 -18.82 -5.59 14.06
N GLN A 184 -17.90 -5.07 13.25
CA GLN A 184 -17.27 -3.77 13.49
C GLN A 184 -18.30 -2.64 13.49
N LEU A 185 -19.23 -2.59 12.52
CA LEU A 185 -20.31 -1.61 12.46
C LEU A 185 -21.16 -1.63 13.74
N ALA A 186 -21.49 -2.81 14.25
CA ALA A 186 -22.29 -2.98 15.46
C ALA A 186 -21.54 -2.61 16.75
N GLN A 187 -20.20 -2.79 16.79
CA GLN A 187 -19.40 -2.58 17.98
C GLN A 187 -18.83 -1.17 18.12
N LEU A 188 -18.43 -0.51 17.03
CA LEU A 188 -17.79 0.81 17.07
C LEU A 188 -18.57 1.88 17.84
N PRO A 189 -19.92 1.91 17.88
CA PRO A 189 -20.66 2.84 18.70
C PRO A 189 -20.47 2.67 20.21
N ARG A 190 -20.07 1.46 20.66
CA ARG A 190 -19.87 1.11 22.08
C ARG A 190 -18.41 1.03 22.46
N THR A 191 -17.57 0.64 21.53
CA THR A 191 -16.12 0.46 21.66
C THR A 191 -15.44 1.21 20.52
N PRO A 192 -15.26 2.54 20.64
CA PRO A 192 -14.69 3.37 19.58
C PRO A 192 -13.25 2.97 19.26
N LEU A 193 -12.73 3.49 18.14
CA LEU A 193 -11.40 3.11 17.62
C LEU A 193 -10.26 3.36 18.62
N ASP A 194 -10.40 4.26 19.56
CA ASP A 194 -9.41 4.55 20.61
C ASP A 194 -9.70 3.86 21.95
N ASN A 195 -10.63 2.91 21.98
CA ASN A 195 -11.07 2.24 23.23
C ASN A 195 -9.93 1.51 23.97
N TRP A 196 -8.99 0.90 23.23
CA TRP A 196 -7.85 0.18 23.82
C TRP A 196 -6.56 0.95 23.70
N THR A 197 -6.25 1.43 22.49
CA THR A 197 -5.11 2.29 22.23
C THR A 197 -5.50 3.41 21.27
N ARG A 198 -4.72 4.51 21.31
CA ARG A 198 -4.89 5.60 20.34
C ARG A 198 -4.59 5.17 18.88
N TRP A 199 -3.92 4.04 18.68
CA TRP A 199 -3.47 3.61 17.36
C TRP A 199 -4.65 3.35 16.42
N GLY A 200 -5.71 2.71 16.89
CA GLY A 200 -6.91 2.49 16.10
C GLY A 200 -7.50 3.81 15.56
N ARG A 201 -7.58 4.84 16.41
CA ARG A 201 -8.04 6.18 16.03
C ARG A 201 -7.08 6.88 15.05
N GLN A 202 -5.78 6.85 15.30
CA GLN A 202 -4.80 7.54 14.46
C GLN A 202 -4.68 6.90 13.08
N ARG A 203 -4.88 5.58 12.99
CA ARG A 203 -4.59 4.75 11.81
C ARG A 203 -5.85 4.22 11.11
N GLY A 204 -7.02 4.79 11.41
CA GLY A 204 -8.31 4.36 10.84
C GLY A 204 -8.38 4.39 9.31
N GLY A 205 -7.51 5.17 8.65
CA GLY A 205 -7.38 5.20 7.19
C GLY A 205 -7.01 3.85 6.57
N ASP A 206 -6.27 2.99 7.29
CA ASP A 206 -5.96 1.63 6.85
C ASP A 206 -7.23 0.76 6.78
N ASN A 207 -8.05 0.85 7.83
CA ASN A 207 -9.33 0.15 7.87
C ASN A 207 -10.29 0.64 6.79
N LEU A 208 -10.38 1.96 6.62
CA LEU A 208 -11.26 2.60 5.63
C LEU A 208 -10.92 2.18 4.20
N ALA A 209 -9.64 2.08 3.86
CA ALA A 209 -9.20 1.62 2.54
C ALA A 209 -9.68 0.18 2.25
N VAL A 210 -9.56 -0.72 3.22
CA VAL A 210 -10.03 -2.11 3.11
C VAL A 210 -11.55 -2.18 2.99
N VAL A 211 -12.28 -1.35 3.75
CA VAL A 211 -13.76 -1.29 3.68
C VAL A 211 -14.22 -0.88 2.28
N TYR A 212 -13.59 0.11 1.65
CA TYR A 212 -13.93 0.51 0.28
C TYR A 212 -13.50 -0.53 -0.76
N TRP A 213 -12.38 -1.23 -0.55
CA TRP A 213 -12.01 -2.36 -1.38
C TRP A 213 -13.08 -3.47 -1.33
N LEU A 214 -13.56 -3.82 -0.13
CA LEU A 214 -14.62 -4.82 0.03
C LEU A 214 -15.93 -4.36 -0.60
N TYR A 215 -16.30 -3.07 -0.44
CA TYR A 215 -17.47 -2.49 -1.10
C TYR A 215 -17.39 -2.60 -2.61
N ASN A 216 -16.25 -2.33 -3.21
CA ASN A 216 -16.07 -2.44 -4.66
C ASN A 216 -16.34 -3.87 -5.16
N LEU A 217 -15.96 -4.89 -4.39
CA LEU A 217 -16.17 -6.29 -4.76
C LEU A 217 -17.59 -6.77 -4.49
N THR A 218 -18.18 -6.42 -3.35
CA THR A 218 -19.45 -6.97 -2.90
C THR A 218 -20.66 -6.09 -3.22
N GLY A 219 -20.51 -4.77 -3.20
CA GLY A 219 -21.59 -3.79 -3.36
C GLY A 219 -22.49 -3.63 -2.13
N GLU A 220 -22.13 -4.21 -1.00
CA GLU A 220 -22.89 -4.17 0.26
C GLU A 220 -22.93 -2.75 0.83
N LYS A 221 -24.12 -2.12 0.82
CA LYS A 221 -24.29 -0.70 1.16
C LYS A 221 -23.92 -0.35 2.60
N TYR A 222 -24.08 -1.28 3.56
CA TYR A 222 -23.70 -1.04 4.94
C TYR A 222 -22.19 -0.75 5.11
N LEU A 223 -21.35 -1.15 4.13
CA LEU A 223 -19.92 -0.83 4.15
C LEU A 223 -19.65 0.67 3.98
N LEU A 224 -20.55 1.40 3.30
CA LEU A 224 -20.46 2.86 3.25
C LEU A 224 -20.84 3.50 4.60
N GLU A 225 -21.82 2.92 5.31
CA GLU A 225 -22.17 3.35 6.67
C GLU A 225 -21.00 3.10 7.63
N LEU A 226 -20.36 1.93 7.51
CA LEU A 226 -19.16 1.60 8.26
C LEU A 226 -18.01 2.58 7.93
N GLY A 227 -17.81 2.88 6.64
CA GLY A 227 -16.80 3.84 6.20
C GLY A 227 -16.97 5.23 6.81
N GLU A 228 -18.20 5.73 6.84
CA GLU A 228 -18.55 7.00 7.48
C GLU A 228 -18.29 6.97 8.98
N LEU A 229 -18.63 5.87 9.66
CA LEU A 229 -18.40 5.70 11.08
C LEU A 229 -16.92 5.64 11.44
N ILE A 230 -16.13 4.91 10.64
CA ILE A 230 -14.66 4.83 10.80
C ILE A 230 -14.05 6.22 10.62
N HIS A 231 -14.41 6.95 9.55
CA HIS A 231 -13.91 8.30 9.32
C HIS A 231 -14.22 9.23 10.51
N LYS A 232 -15.44 9.23 11.00
CA LYS A 232 -15.85 10.05 12.17
C LYS A 232 -15.07 9.73 13.44
N GLN A 233 -14.67 8.49 13.62
CA GLN A 233 -13.91 8.07 14.80
C GLN A 233 -12.40 8.17 14.60
N THR A 234 -11.94 8.28 13.36
CA THR A 234 -10.53 8.52 13.03
C THR A 234 -10.12 9.93 13.44
N PHE A 235 -8.85 10.12 13.74
CA PHE A 235 -8.28 11.46 13.97
C PHE A 235 -8.57 12.33 12.74
N ASP A 236 -9.03 13.56 12.97
CA ASP A 236 -9.35 14.49 11.87
C ASP A 236 -8.07 14.95 11.14
N TRP A 237 -7.56 14.07 10.27
CA TRP A 237 -6.38 14.37 9.44
C TRP A 237 -6.65 15.52 8.48
N THR A 238 -7.86 15.65 7.95
CA THR A 238 -8.25 16.76 7.05
C THR A 238 -8.13 18.10 7.78
N GLY A 239 -8.73 18.23 8.92
CA GLY A 239 -8.65 19.46 9.73
C GLY A 239 -7.23 19.74 10.22
N ALA A 240 -6.50 18.70 10.65
CA ALA A 240 -5.10 18.81 11.08
C ALA A 240 -4.19 19.34 9.97
N PHE A 241 -4.40 18.93 8.73
CA PHE A 241 -3.61 19.36 7.56
C PHE A 241 -4.01 20.75 7.05
N LEU A 242 -5.32 21.08 7.07
CA LEU A 242 -5.82 22.38 6.60
C LEU A 242 -5.59 23.51 7.61
N HIS A 243 -5.88 23.26 8.86
CA HIS A 243 -6.03 24.31 9.86
C HIS A 243 -5.15 24.10 11.10
N GLY A 244 -4.79 22.83 11.40
CA GLY A 244 -4.01 22.50 12.58
C GLY A 244 -2.57 22.98 12.51
N ASP A 245 -1.94 23.09 13.68
CA ASP A 245 -0.52 23.45 13.85
C ASP A 245 0.40 22.23 14.03
N HIS A 246 -0.16 21.01 13.99
CA HIS A 246 0.56 19.77 14.27
C HIS A 246 1.86 19.62 13.48
N LEU A 247 1.87 19.99 12.18
CA LEU A 247 3.05 19.90 11.32
C LEU A 247 4.06 21.04 11.56
N SER A 248 3.78 21.99 12.43
CA SER A 248 4.66 23.11 12.80
C SER A 248 4.91 23.21 14.30
N ARG A 249 4.46 22.22 15.06
CA ARG A 249 4.62 22.13 16.51
C ARG A 249 5.33 20.82 16.88
N PRO A 250 6.55 20.88 17.42
CA PRO A 250 7.26 19.68 17.88
C PRO A 250 6.43 18.89 18.91
N TYR A 251 6.64 17.58 18.97
CA TYR A 251 5.98 16.65 19.91
C TYR A 251 4.46 16.53 19.78
N SER A 252 3.84 17.14 18.79
CA SER A 252 2.38 17.18 18.62
C SER A 252 1.78 15.85 18.19
N LEU A 253 2.51 15.07 17.39
CA LEU A 253 2.09 13.78 16.83
C LEU A 253 3.21 12.76 16.95
N HIS A 254 2.84 11.50 16.95
CA HIS A 254 3.76 10.40 16.68
C HIS A 254 4.13 10.38 15.19
N CYS A 255 5.41 10.18 14.87
CA CYS A 255 5.91 10.33 13.50
C CYS A 255 5.33 9.29 12.54
N VAL A 256 5.14 8.05 12.99
CA VAL A 256 4.56 6.96 12.19
C VAL A 256 3.06 7.15 11.99
N ASP A 257 2.34 7.69 13.00
CA ASP A 257 0.91 8.00 12.84
C ASP A 257 0.68 9.00 11.72
N LEU A 258 1.59 9.99 11.55
CA LEU A 258 1.52 10.90 10.41
C LEU A 258 1.68 10.14 9.08
N GLY A 259 2.64 9.21 8.99
CA GLY A 259 2.83 8.38 7.78
C GLY A 259 1.60 7.55 7.44
N GLN A 260 1.00 6.90 8.43
CA GLN A 260 -0.20 6.07 8.25
C GLN A 260 -1.47 6.88 8.01
N GLY A 261 -1.63 7.99 8.71
CA GLY A 261 -2.78 8.87 8.57
C GLY A 261 -2.76 9.73 7.29
N PHE A 262 -1.61 9.83 6.65
CA PHE A 262 -1.42 10.72 5.50
C PHE A 262 -2.37 10.41 4.33
N LYS A 263 -2.72 9.15 4.09
CA LYS A 263 -3.65 8.70 3.05
C LYS A 263 -5.12 8.92 3.40
N GLU A 264 -5.47 9.02 4.68
CA GLU A 264 -6.86 8.97 5.14
C GLU A 264 -7.76 10.01 4.44
N PRO A 265 -7.37 11.28 4.29
CA PRO A 265 -8.21 12.25 3.59
C PRO A 265 -8.50 11.86 2.14
N ALA A 266 -7.51 11.36 1.41
CA ALA A 266 -7.69 10.92 0.02
C ALA A 266 -8.56 9.65 -0.06
N VAL A 267 -8.40 8.73 0.89
CA VAL A 267 -9.25 7.53 0.97
C VAL A 267 -10.70 7.92 1.23
N TYR A 268 -10.96 8.81 2.19
CA TYR A 268 -12.32 9.24 2.50
C TYR A 268 -12.94 10.12 1.42
N TRP A 269 -12.13 10.89 0.69
CA TRP A 269 -12.61 11.63 -0.49
C TRP A 269 -13.38 10.75 -1.47
N GLN A 270 -13.03 9.50 -1.61
CA GLN A 270 -13.72 8.58 -2.51
C GLN A 270 -15.21 8.44 -2.15
N GLN A 271 -15.57 8.49 -0.88
CA GLN A 271 -16.97 8.46 -0.45
C GLN A 271 -17.61 9.85 -0.39
N SER A 272 -16.91 10.83 0.18
CA SER A 272 -17.47 12.17 0.42
C SER A 272 -17.59 13.02 -0.85
N GLY A 273 -16.66 12.85 -1.80
CA GLY A 273 -16.53 13.74 -2.96
C GLY A 273 -16.08 15.17 -2.62
N ASP A 274 -15.82 15.48 -1.34
CA ASP A 274 -15.44 16.81 -0.90
C ASP A 274 -13.96 17.09 -1.19
N ALA A 275 -13.73 18.02 -2.11
CA ALA A 275 -12.38 18.39 -2.56
C ALA A 275 -11.46 18.90 -1.42
N ARG A 276 -11.99 19.29 -0.26
CA ARG A 276 -11.19 19.69 0.90
C ARG A 276 -10.24 18.59 1.34
N HIS A 277 -10.65 17.33 1.24
CA HIS A 277 -9.84 16.19 1.64
C HIS A 277 -8.57 16.08 0.78
N LEU A 278 -8.67 16.22 -0.54
CA LEU A 278 -7.51 16.21 -1.43
C LEU A 278 -6.64 17.47 -1.23
N ALA A 279 -7.27 18.63 -1.08
CA ALA A 279 -6.54 19.88 -0.80
C ALA A 279 -5.74 19.79 0.51
N ALA A 280 -6.25 19.07 1.53
CA ALA A 280 -5.58 18.84 2.80
C ALA A 280 -4.25 18.10 2.62
N VAL A 281 -4.24 17.03 1.82
CA VAL A 281 -3.03 16.24 1.55
C VAL A 281 -1.96 17.09 0.85
N GLY A 282 -2.33 17.83 -0.20
CA GLY A 282 -1.41 18.74 -0.90
C GLY A 282 -0.87 19.85 0.02
N ARG A 283 -1.68 20.38 0.92
CA ARG A 283 -1.25 21.37 1.92
C ARG A 283 -0.29 20.78 2.94
N ALA A 284 -0.55 19.53 3.39
CA ALA A 284 0.33 18.83 4.31
C ALA A 284 1.75 18.68 3.74
N VAL A 285 1.89 18.24 2.48
CA VAL A 285 3.21 18.12 1.82
C VAL A 285 3.96 19.44 1.83
N LYS A 286 3.30 20.53 1.44
CA LYS A 286 3.93 21.86 1.42
C LYS A 286 4.40 22.27 2.82
N LYS A 287 3.53 22.09 3.83
CA LYS A 287 3.84 22.46 5.22
C LYS A 287 4.96 21.60 5.79
N MET A 288 4.92 20.28 5.56
CA MET A 288 5.97 19.35 6.02
C MET A 288 7.34 19.75 5.48
N ARG A 289 7.45 20.05 4.17
CA ARG A 289 8.71 20.46 3.53
C ARG A 289 9.33 21.69 4.18
N HIS A 290 8.54 22.61 4.68
CA HIS A 290 9.00 23.86 5.29
C HIS A 290 9.28 23.75 6.80
N THR A 291 8.78 22.73 7.49
CA THR A 291 8.83 22.67 8.95
C THR A 291 9.61 21.48 9.48
N ILE A 292 9.20 20.27 9.11
CA ILE A 292 9.72 19.01 9.67
C ILE A 292 10.49 18.18 8.64
N GLY A 293 10.42 18.51 7.36
CA GLY A 293 10.90 17.70 6.24
C GLY A 293 12.42 17.54 6.20
N LEU A 294 12.85 16.38 5.73
CA LEU A 294 14.24 16.00 5.49
C LEU A 294 14.49 15.75 4.00
N PRO A 295 15.74 15.83 3.51
CA PRO A 295 16.08 15.63 2.10
C PRO A 295 15.66 14.28 1.52
N THR A 296 15.56 13.23 2.35
CA THR A 296 15.13 11.89 1.96
C THR A 296 13.66 11.80 1.55
N GLY A 297 12.88 12.87 1.76
CA GLY A 297 11.43 12.88 1.55
C GLY A 297 10.63 12.58 2.82
N LEU A 298 11.27 12.10 3.87
CA LEU A 298 10.67 11.91 5.19
C LEU A 298 10.75 13.20 6.02
N TRP A 299 10.53 13.06 7.31
CA TRP A 299 10.59 14.13 8.30
C TRP A 299 11.36 13.72 9.54
N ALA A 300 11.84 14.70 10.29
CA ALA A 300 12.42 14.49 11.59
C ALA A 300 11.35 14.01 12.58
N GLY A 301 11.55 12.83 13.10
CA GLY A 301 10.63 12.18 14.03
C GLY A 301 11.31 10.98 14.68
N ASP A 302 11.68 11.20 15.95
CA ASP A 302 12.24 10.19 16.84
C ASP A 302 11.15 9.80 17.86
N GLU A 303 10.14 9.05 17.42
CA GLU A 303 8.80 8.80 18.00
C GLU A 303 7.87 10.01 17.84
N LYS A 304 8.32 11.21 18.17
CA LYS A 304 7.53 12.43 18.06
C LYS A 304 8.06 13.33 16.95
N LEU A 305 7.15 14.06 16.31
CA LEU A 305 7.55 15.05 15.30
C LEU A 305 8.52 16.08 15.89
N ARG A 306 9.54 16.41 15.12
CA ARG A 306 10.54 17.43 15.43
C ARG A 306 10.65 18.41 14.27
N PHE A 307 11.23 19.57 14.46
CA PHE A 307 11.62 20.42 13.33
C PHE A 307 12.65 19.73 12.46
N GLY A 308 12.65 20.03 11.16
CA GLY A 308 13.57 19.42 10.19
C GLY A 308 15.02 19.76 10.46
N ASP A 309 15.67 18.96 11.30
CA ASP A 309 17.08 19.04 11.65
C ASP A 309 17.75 17.72 11.23
N PRO A 310 18.83 17.79 10.42
CA PRO A 310 19.49 16.59 9.88
C PRO A 310 20.20 15.74 10.95
N THR A 311 20.37 16.25 12.16
CA THR A 311 20.95 15.53 13.30
C THR A 311 19.93 14.77 14.14
N LEU A 312 18.62 14.97 13.85
CA LEU A 312 17.55 14.26 14.52
C LEU A 312 17.21 12.94 13.80
N GLY A 313 16.54 12.05 14.52
CA GLY A 313 16.15 10.75 13.98
C GLY A 313 14.97 10.84 13.01
N SER A 314 14.94 9.88 12.09
CA SER A 314 13.77 9.55 11.28
C SER A 314 13.51 8.05 11.43
N GLU A 315 12.36 7.69 11.97
CA GLU A 315 12.03 6.30 12.31
C GLU A 315 11.75 5.47 11.05
N LEU A 316 12.27 4.25 10.99
CA LEU A 316 12.11 3.34 9.84
C LEU A 316 10.64 3.05 9.52
N CYS A 317 9.78 2.83 10.54
CA CYS A 317 8.35 2.61 10.28
C CYS A 317 7.71 3.77 9.50
N THR A 318 8.18 5.00 9.72
CA THR A 318 7.71 6.18 8.98
C THR A 318 7.94 6.04 7.47
N ALA A 319 9.08 5.46 7.05
CA ALA A 319 9.39 5.28 5.63
C ALA A 319 8.37 4.35 4.96
N VAL A 320 8.18 3.15 5.50
CA VAL A 320 7.32 2.14 4.87
C VAL A 320 5.84 2.51 4.94
N GLU A 321 5.40 3.16 6.00
CA GLU A 321 4.00 3.62 6.13
C GLU A 321 3.70 4.83 5.25
N MET A 322 4.68 5.73 5.07
CA MET A 322 4.52 6.83 4.12
C MET A 322 4.52 6.32 2.67
N MET A 323 5.35 5.33 2.33
CA MET A 323 5.32 4.68 1.02
C MET A 323 3.93 4.10 0.74
N PHE A 324 3.37 3.31 1.66
CA PHE A 324 2.03 2.75 1.51
C PHE A 324 0.96 3.85 1.36
N SER A 325 1.06 4.95 2.11
CA SER A 325 0.14 6.07 1.96
C SER A 325 0.25 6.73 0.57
N LEU A 326 1.46 6.91 0.05
CA LEU A 326 1.67 7.47 -1.29
C LEU A 326 1.19 6.55 -2.41
N GLU A 327 1.34 5.23 -2.26
CA GLU A 327 0.80 4.21 -3.16
C GLU A 327 -0.74 4.30 -3.25
N GLN A 328 -1.41 4.44 -2.10
CA GLN A 328 -2.86 4.62 -2.05
C GLN A 328 -3.30 5.94 -2.70
N ILE A 329 -2.62 7.04 -2.40
CA ILE A 329 -2.96 8.35 -2.97
C ILE A 329 -2.71 8.37 -4.48
N LEU A 330 -1.62 7.76 -4.95
CA LEU A 330 -1.27 7.68 -6.37
C LEU A 330 -2.36 6.99 -7.19
N GLN A 331 -2.87 5.85 -6.73
CA GLN A 331 -3.96 5.16 -7.43
C GLN A 331 -5.31 5.91 -7.37
N ILE A 332 -5.57 6.65 -6.28
CA ILE A 332 -6.82 7.39 -6.09
C ILE A 332 -6.85 8.67 -6.93
N THR A 333 -5.74 9.38 -7.02
CA THR A 333 -5.66 10.73 -7.62
C THR A 333 -4.91 10.78 -8.94
N GLY A 334 -3.87 9.96 -9.11
CA GLY A 334 -3.10 9.81 -10.35
C GLY A 334 -2.03 10.87 -10.62
N GLY A 335 -1.80 11.83 -9.73
CA GLY A 335 -0.86 12.92 -9.94
C GLY A 335 0.62 12.47 -9.91
N ARG A 336 1.46 13.03 -10.81
CA ARG A 336 2.90 12.74 -10.87
C ARG A 336 3.65 13.04 -9.57
N GLU A 337 3.19 14.06 -8.84
CA GLU A 337 3.80 14.47 -7.58
C GLU A 337 3.82 13.36 -6.53
N TRP A 338 2.86 12.47 -6.56
CA TRP A 338 2.78 11.32 -5.67
C TRP A 338 3.79 10.25 -6.06
N GLY A 339 3.95 9.97 -7.36
CA GLY A 339 5.00 9.09 -7.87
C GLY A 339 6.40 9.64 -7.58
N ASP A 340 6.63 10.94 -7.83
CA ASP A 340 7.89 11.61 -7.51
C ASP A 340 8.21 11.55 -6.01
N TYR A 341 7.18 11.69 -5.17
CA TYR A 341 7.36 11.62 -3.72
C TYR A 341 7.62 10.20 -3.25
N LEU A 342 6.88 9.23 -3.80
CA LEU A 342 7.09 7.80 -3.50
C LEU A 342 8.52 7.36 -3.86
N GLU A 343 9.00 7.69 -5.06
CA GLU A 343 10.37 7.40 -5.49
C GLU A 343 11.41 8.05 -4.57
N ARG A 344 11.17 9.28 -4.14
CA ARG A 344 12.09 9.96 -3.22
C ARG A 344 12.24 9.23 -1.88
N VAL A 345 11.14 8.79 -1.29
CA VAL A 345 11.17 8.01 -0.03
C VAL A 345 11.77 6.63 -0.27
N ALA A 346 11.28 5.92 -1.30
CA ALA A 346 11.68 4.55 -1.59
C ALA A 346 13.17 4.42 -1.95
N TYR A 347 13.72 5.38 -2.69
CA TYR A 347 15.10 5.28 -3.20
C TYR A 347 16.14 6.01 -2.34
N ASN A 348 15.72 6.79 -1.35
CA ASN A 348 16.64 7.50 -0.46
C ASN A 348 16.49 7.12 1.02
N ALA A 349 15.26 6.99 1.54
CA ALA A 349 15.05 6.72 2.95
C ALA A 349 15.07 5.22 3.26
N LEU A 350 14.38 4.39 2.48
CA LEU A 350 14.24 2.97 2.77
C LEU A 350 15.58 2.19 2.71
N PRO A 351 16.42 2.32 1.66
CA PRO A 351 17.61 1.47 1.52
C PRO A 351 18.68 1.76 2.56
N THR A 352 18.72 2.96 3.12
CA THR A 352 19.76 3.37 4.08
C THR A 352 19.48 2.94 5.51
N GLN A 353 18.33 2.35 5.77
CA GLN A 353 17.91 1.95 7.11
C GLN A 353 18.17 0.47 7.42
N THR A 354 18.69 -0.29 6.46
CA THR A 354 19.09 -1.68 6.61
C THR A 354 20.55 -1.87 6.20
N THR A 355 21.16 -2.97 6.64
CA THR A 355 22.42 -3.44 6.05
C THR A 355 22.20 -3.88 4.61
N ASP A 356 23.27 -4.02 3.82
CA ASP A 356 23.19 -4.51 2.44
C ASP A 356 22.61 -5.92 2.34
N ALA A 357 22.86 -6.77 3.34
CA ALA A 357 22.29 -8.10 3.43
C ALA A 357 20.83 -8.13 3.94
N GLN A 358 20.31 -6.99 4.40
CA GLN A 358 19.01 -6.86 5.07
C GLN A 358 18.82 -7.82 6.25
N ASP A 359 19.90 -8.12 6.96
CA ASP A 359 19.94 -8.96 8.16
C ASP A 359 19.91 -8.15 9.46
N ALA A 360 20.02 -6.82 9.36
CA ALA A 360 19.91 -5.87 10.46
C ALA A 360 19.35 -4.53 9.98
N ARG A 361 18.76 -3.76 10.90
CA ARG A 361 18.18 -2.44 10.60
C ARG A 361 18.55 -1.43 11.67
N GLN A 362 18.51 -0.13 11.33
CA GLN A 362 18.50 0.98 12.30
C GLN A 362 17.07 1.26 12.74
N TYR A 363 16.88 1.76 13.96
CA TYR A 363 15.58 2.27 14.40
C TYR A 363 15.38 3.70 13.92
N TYR A 364 16.31 4.60 14.26
CA TYR A 364 16.34 5.96 13.73
C TYR A 364 17.51 6.13 12.75
N GLN A 365 17.20 6.68 11.58
CA GLN A 365 18.19 7.15 10.64
C GLN A 365 18.41 8.66 10.85
N GLN A 366 19.64 9.12 10.71
CA GLN A 366 19.99 10.54 10.62
C GLN A 366 20.46 10.84 9.20
N VAL A 367 19.90 11.86 8.54
CA VAL A 367 20.35 12.23 7.17
C VAL A 367 21.78 12.79 7.14
N ASN A 368 22.26 13.30 8.28
CA ASN A 368 23.66 13.70 8.49
C ASN A 368 24.34 12.73 9.47
N GLN A 369 24.24 11.43 9.22
CA GLN A 369 24.84 10.42 10.08
C GLN A 369 26.33 10.27 9.81
N VAL A 370 27.14 10.70 10.75
CA VAL A 370 28.61 10.66 10.65
C VAL A 370 29.17 9.33 11.15
N GLU A 371 28.50 8.73 12.15
CA GLU A 371 28.94 7.51 12.80
C GLU A 371 27.78 6.60 13.18
N VAL A 372 28.06 5.31 13.32
CA VAL A 372 27.16 4.31 13.90
C VAL A 372 27.78 3.83 15.22
N THR A 373 27.31 4.38 16.34
CA THR A 373 27.88 4.13 17.66
C THR A 373 26.80 3.90 18.71
N ARG A 374 27.11 3.11 19.71
CA ARG A 374 26.33 2.99 20.93
C ARG A 374 26.56 4.25 21.78
N LYS A 375 25.56 5.12 21.77
CA LYS A 375 25.60 6.40 22.50
C LYS A 375 24.19 6.94 22.67
N VAL A 376 23.87 7.40 23.86
CA VAL A 376 22.64 8.16 24.11
C VAL A 376 22.67 9.45 23.30
N ARG A 377 21.60 9.72 22.56
CA ARG A 377 21.43 10.87 21.68
C ARG A 377 20.26 11.72 22.17
N PRO A 378 20.18 13.01 21.78
CA PRO A 378 19.11 13.91 22.19
C PRO A 378 17.82 13.65 21.42
N PHE A 379 17.42 12.39 21.29
CA PHE A 379 16.15 12.00 20.69
C PHE A 379 14.99 12.25 21.66
N SER A 380 13.77 12.43 21.13
CA SER A 380 12.58 12.67 21.95
C SER A 380 12.23 11.44 22.79
N THR A 381 12.51 10.25 22.25
CA THR A 381 12.32 8.98 22.95
C THR A 381 13.55 8.11 22.68
N PRO A 382 14.58 8.21 23.49
CA PRO A 382 15.77 7.37 23.35
C PRO A 382 15.46 5.94 23.83
N HIS A 383 16.05 4.96 23.14
CA HIS A 383 16.00 3.55 23.49
C HIS A 383 17.42 3.12 23.94
N GLU A 384 17.79 3.59 25.11
CA GLU A 384 19.12 3.42 25.69
C GLU A 384 20.21 4.04 24.78
N ASP A 385 21.15 3.25 24.29
CA ASP A 385 22.26 3.70 23.46
C ASP A 385 22.26 3.05 22.06
N THR A 386 21.14 2.41 21.66
CA THR A 386 21.09 1.54 20.48
C THR A 386 20.29 2.10 19.29
N ASP A 387 19.73 3.30 19.40
CA ASP A 387 18.78 3.86 18.43
C ASP A 387 19.29 3.91 16.99
N ILE A 388 20.56 4.19 16.77
CA ILE A 388 21.17 4.26 15.43
C ILE A 388 22.11 3.08 15.13
N VAL A 389 22.15 2.06 15.98
CA VAL A 389 22.96 0.87 15.76
C VAL A 389 22.19 -0.12 14.89
N PHE A 390 22.85 -0.69 13.89
CA PHE A 390 22.27 -1.79 13.13
C PHE A 390 22.15 -3.05 13.99
N GLY A 391 20.97 -3.63 14.03
CA GLY A 391 20.69 -4.85 14.78
C GLY A 391 19.25 -5.30 14.60
N LEU A 392 18.96 -6.52 15.05
CA LEU A 392 17.63 -7.09 14.92
C LEU A 392 16.61 -6.35 15.82
N CYS A 393 16.96 -6.09 17.06
CA CYS A 393 16.07 -5.49 18.06
C CYS A 393 16.62 -4.19 18.68
N THR A 394 17.57 -3.52 18.02
CA THR A 394 18.12 -2.23 18.47
C THR A 394 17.05 -1.14 18.39
N GLY A 395 17.08 -0.17 19.29
CA GLY A 395 15.97 0.77 19.45
C GLY A 395 14.69 0.03 19.87
N TYR A 396 13.56 0.32 19.25
CA TYR A 396 12.30 -0.40 19.49
C TYR A 396 11.98 -1.40 18.37
N PRO A 397 11.48 -2.62 18.66
CA PRO A 397 11.35 -3.69 17.66
C PRO A 397 10.12 -3.61 16.76
N CYS A 398 9.29 -2.56 16.81
CA CYS A 398 8.21 -2.39 15.83
C CYS A 398 8.75 -2.33 14.40
N CYS A 399 9.85 -1.61 14.18
CA CYS A 399 10.48 -1.48 12.86
C CYS A 399 11.06 -2.81 12.35
N THR A 400 11.53 -3.70 13.25
CA THR A 400 11.95 -5.06 12.89
C THR A 400 10.82 -5.85 12.25
N SER A 401 9.59 -5.56 12.65
CA SER A 401 8.39 -6.24 12.13
C SER A 401 7.78 -5.54 10.92
N ASN A 402 7.90 -4.21 10.83
CA ASN A 402 7.17 -3.40 9.85
C ASN A 402 7.93 -3.13 8.54
N LEU A 403 9.27 -3.17 8.57
CA LEU A 403 10.09 -2.83 7.39
C LEU A 403 9.77 -3.66 6.14
N HIS A 404 9.26 -4.87 6.34
CA HIS A 404 9.13 -5.90 5.32
C HIS A 404 8.14 -5.55 4.20
N GLN A 405 7.23 -4.62 4.43
CA GLN A 405 6.26 -4.20 3.43
C GLN A 405 6.86 -3.27 2.35
N GLY A 406 7.99 -2.60 2.61
CA GLY A 406 8.50 -1.52 1.78
C GLY A 406 8.74 -1.92 0.31
N TRP A 407 9.73 -2.75 0.06
CA TRP A 407 10.06 -3.15 -1.32
C TRP A 407 8.98 -3.99 -2.01
N PRO A 408 8.34 -5.01 -1.36
CA PRO A 408 7.34 -5.81 -2.05
C PRO A 408 6.10 -5.00 -2.48
N LYS A 409 5.62 -4.07 -1.64
CA LYS A 409 4.50 -3.20 -2.01
C LYS A 409 4.90 -2.20 -3.08
N LEU A 410 6.14 -1.68 -3.06
CA LEU A 410 6.63 -0.84 -4.15
C LEU A 410 6.59 -1.57 -5.49
N VAL A 411 7.06 -2.84 -5.55
CA VAL A 411 6.98 -3.65 -6.78
C VAL A 411 5.53 -3.76 -7.27
N GLN A 412 4.61 -4.01 -6.38
CA GLN A 412 3.18 -4.12 -6.72
C GLN A 412 2.63 -2.80 -7.30
N ASN A 413 3.19 -1.66 -6.89
CA ASN A 413 2.74 -0.32 -7.25
C ASN A 413 3.59 0.37 -8.33
N LEU A 414 4.42 -0.36 -9.07
CA LEU A 414 5.10 0.18 -10.25
C LEU A 414 4.11 0.40 -11.42
N TRP A 415 3.17 -0.54 -11.56
CA TRP A 415 2.23 -0.61 -12.68
C TRP A 415 0.78 -0.70 -12.19
N TYR A 416 -0.11 -0.07 -12.96
CA TYR A 416 -1.55 -0.08 -12.68
C TYR A 416 -2.35 -0.36 -13.95
N ALA A 417 -3.55 -0.91 -13.79
CA ALA A 417 -4.56 -0.89 -14.84
C ALA A 417 -5.17 0.51 -14.96
N THR A 418 -5.59 0.88 -16.18
CA THR A 418 -6.26 2.17 -16.46
C THR A 418 -7.71 1.97 -16.86
N ARG A 419 -8.55 2.99 -16.67
CA ARG A 419 -10.00 2.93 -16.99
C ARG A 419 -10.29 2.74 -18.47
N ASP A 420 -9.39 3.16 -19.33
CA ASP A 420 -9.47 3.06 -20.78
C ASP A 420 -8.96 1.71 -21.33
N GLY A 421 -8.72 0.74 -20.45
CA GLY A 421 -8.34 -0.62 -20.80
C GLY A 421 -6.84 -0.80 -21.08
N GLY A 422 -6.03 0.19 -20.72
CA GLY A 422 -4.58 0.17 -20.85
C GLY A 422 -3.84 -0.12 -19.54
N LEU A 423 -2.58 0.29 -19.51
CA LEU A 423 -1.67 0.17 -18.38
C LEU A 423 -1.00 1.52 -18.08
N ALA A 424 -0.61 1.72 -16.83
CA ALA A 424 0.13 2.89 -16.41
C ALA A 424 1.43 2.49 -15.70
N ALA A 425 2.57 3.01 -16.15
CA ALA A 425 3.85 2.98 -15.45
C ALA A 425 4.01 4.30 -14.68
N LEU A 426 3.78 4.26 -13.37
CA LEU A 426 3.74 5.47 -12.53
C LEU A 426 4.92 5.59 -11.59
N VAL A 427 5.64 4.51 -11.33
CA VAL A 427 6.88 4.46 -10.56
C VAL A 427 7.87 3.63 -11.39
N TYR A 428 9.07 4.13 -11.59
CA TYR A 428 10.01 3.51 -12.51
C TYR A 428 11.07 2.69 -11.78
N ALA A 429 11.15 1.41 -12.16
CA ALA A 429 12.20 0.49 -11.76
C ALA A 429 12.22 -0.71 -12.72
N PRO A 430 13.37 -1.40 -12.87
CA PRO A 430 13.42 -2.56 -13.75
C PRO A 430 12.42 -3.62 -13.32
N SER A 431 11.49 -3.96 -14.23
CA SER A 431 10.36 -4.83 -13.93
C SER A 431 9.77 -5.48 -15.20
N THR A 432 8.93 -6.47 -15.01
CA THR A 432 8.05 -7.00 -16.06
C THR A 432 6.63 -7.07 -15.52
N VAL A 433 5.66 -6.54 -16.26
CA VAL A 433 4.24 -6.71 -15.96
C VAL A 433 3.61 -7.68 -16.94
N GLU A 434 2.88 -8.67 -16.42
CA GLU A 434 2.11 -9.64 -17.21
C GLU A 434 0.64 -9.54 -16.82
N THR A 435 -0.21 -9.14 -17.75
CA THR A 435 -1.64 -8.94 -17.48
C THR A 435 -2.45 -8.96 -18.79
N THR A 436 -3.72 -8.54 -18.70
CA THR A 436 -4.58 -8.32 -19.87
C THR A 436 -4.73 -6.83 -20.12
N ALA A 437 -4.43 -6.38 -21.34
CA ALA A 437 -4.69 -5.03 -21.82
C ALA A 437 -5.21 -5.09 -23.26
N GLY A 438 -6.12 -4.18 -23.66
CA GLY A 438 -6.74 -4.23 -24.98
C GLY A 438 -7.42 -5.58 -25.29
N GLY A 439 -7.89 -6.30 -24.28
CA GLY A 439 -8.54 -7.62 -24.45
C GLY A 439 -7.59 -8.78 -24.72
N MET A 440 -6.27 -8.57 -24.67
CA MET A 440 -5.23 -9.59 -24.92
C MET A 440 -4.28 -9.72 -23.75
N LYS A 441 -3.67 -10.91 -23.61
CA LYS A 441 -2.53 -11.09 -22.71
C LYS A 441 -1.35 -10.30 -23.25
N VAL A 442 -0.78 -9.45 -22.42
CA VAL A 442 0.41 -8.64 -22.71
C VAL A 442 1.47 -8.86 -21.65
N ALA A 443 2.73 -8.80 -22.07
CA ALA A 443 3.87 -8.68 -21.17
C ALA A 443 4.67 -7.44 -21.58
N ILE A 444 4.93 -6.55 -20.64
CA ILE A 444 5.76 -5.36 -20.84
C ILE A 444 6.98 -5.47 -19.94
N GLU A 445 8.15 -5.56 -20.55
CA GLU A 445 9.43 -5.53 -19.88
C GLU A 445 9.91 -4.07 -19.81
N GLU A 446 10.11 -3.54 -18.63
CA GLU A 446 10.74 -2.26 -18.35
C GLU A 446 12.24 -2.47 -18.09
N ARG A 447 13.06 -2.02 -19.03
CA ARG A 447 14.52 -2.06 -18.98
C ARG A 447 15.05 -0.70 -18.63
N THR A 448 15.59 -0.59 -17.45
CA THR A 448 16.14 0.68 -16.96
C THR A 448 17.13 0.45 -15.82
N ASP A 449 18.09 1.36 -15.67
CA ASP A 449 18.92 1.52 -14.49
C ASP A 449 18.41 2.71 -13.63
N TYR A 450 17.17 3.16 -13.86
CA TYR A 450 16.57 4.22 -13.04
C TYR A 450 16.52 3.80 -11.56
N PRO A 451 16.83 4.65 -10.59
CA PRO A 451 17.09 6.11 -10.72
C PRO A 451 18.55 6.49 -11.07
N PHE A 452 19.44 5.55 -11.32
CA PHE A 452 20.87 5.82 -11.60
C PHE A 452 21.14 6.30 -13.03
N ARG A 453 20.19 6.05 -13.95
CA ARG A 453 20.17 6.50 -15.35
C ARG A 453 18.79 7.00 -15.71
N GLU A 454 18.71 7.92 -16.68
CA GLU A 454 17.45 8.59 -17.07
C GLU A 454 16.66 7.80 -18.13
N ARG A 455 17.30 6.86 -18.84
CA ARG A 455 16.65 6.14 -19.92
C ARG A 455 15.79 5.00 -19.39
N ILE A 456 14.52 4.99 -19.83
CA ILE A 456 13.56 3.92 -19.56
C ILE A 456 13.13 3.34 -20.91
N ALA A 457 13.25 2.02 -21.11
CA ALA A 457 12.86 1.35 -22.33
C ALA A 457 11.81 0.28 -22.03
N PHE A 458 10.71 0.32 -22.75
CA PHE A 458 9.62 -0.66 -22.64
C PHE A 458 9.64 -1.59 -23.87
N ARG A 459 9.56 -2.88 -23.62
CA ARG A 459 9.40 -3.90 -24.66
C ARG A 459 8.07 -4.62 -24.45
N VAL A 460 7.16 -4.43 -25.40
CA VAL A 460 5.84 -5.07 -25.39
C VAL A 460 5.89 -6.39 -26.15
N THR A 461 5.34 -7.45 -25.57
CA THR A 461 5.16 -8.76 -26.20
C THR A 461 3.75 -9.27 -25.95
N LEU A 462 3.29 -10.19 -26.83
CA LEU A 462 1.95 -10.81 -26.73
C LEU A 462 2.14 -12.32 -26.50
N PRO A 463 2.23 -12.77 -25.23
CA PRO A 463 2.47 -14.19 -24.92
C PRO A 463 1.37 -15.11 -25.47
N GLY A 464 1.77 -16.19 -26.15
CA GLY A 464 0.85 -17.19 -26.69
C GLY A 464 0.07 -16.77 -27.94
N ALA A 465 0.27 -15.54 -28.43
CA ALA A 465 -0.40 -15.05 -29.63
C ALA A 465 0.37 -15.43 -30.90
N GLY A 466 -0.32 -15.63 -32.02
CA GLY A 466 0.28 -15.92 -33.31
C GLY A 466 1.12 -14.72 -33.81
N LYS A 467 2.08 -14.99 -34.72
CA LYS A 467 3.05 -13.99 -35.26
C LYS A 467 2.41 -12.72 -35.87
N ARG A 468 1.13 -12.74 -36.21
CA ARG A 468 0.38 -11.61 -36.77
C ARG A 468 -0.59 -10.96 -35.80
N ALA A 469 -0.60 -11.40 -34.54
CA ALA A 469 -1.48 -10.80 -33.54
C ALA A 469 -1.04 -9.38 -33.21
N THR A 470 -1.99 -8.49 -33.05
CA THR A 470 -1.81 -7.11 -32.62
C THR A 470 -2.71 -6.84 -31.44
N ALA A 471 -2.21 -6.06 -30.48
CA ALA A 471 -3.01 -5.50 -29.41
C ALA A 471 -2.91 -3.97 -29.48
N ALA A 472 -4.03 -3.29 -29.31
CA ALA A 472 -4.06 -1.85 -29.17
C ALA A 472 -4.56 -1.51 -27.77
N PHE A 473 -3.76 -0.76 -27.02
CA PHE A 473 -4.12 -0.28 -25.70
C PHE A 473 -3.31 0.97 -25.35
N PRO A 474 -3.86 1.92 -24.60
CA PRO A 474 -3.14 3.09 -24.16
C PRO A 474 -2.08 2.73 -23.10
N LEU A 475 -0.90 3.34 -23.21
CA LEU A 475 0.15 3.26 -22.21
C LEU A 475 0.32 4.63 -21.55
N HIS A 476 -0.06 4.72 -20.29
CA HIS A 476 0.09 5.93 -19.48
C HIS A 476 1.49 5.93 -18.87
N LEU A 477 2.21 7.03 -19.07
CA LEU A 477 3.56 7.23 -18.57
C LEU A 477 3.62 8.47 -17.69
N ARG A 478 4.18 8.34 -16.50
CA ARG A 478 4.48 9.50 -15.66
C ARG A 478 5.73 10.21 -16.20
N ILE A 479 5.65 11.51 -16.40
CA ILE A 479 6.83 12.33 -16.64
C ILE A 479 7.29 12.89 -15.30
N PRO A 480 8.45 12.45 -14.77
CA PRO A 480 8.94 12.94 -13.48
C PRO A 480 9.08 14.45 -13.45
N GLY A 481 8.80 15.08 -12.31
CA GLY A 481 8.81 16.53 -12.18
C GLY A 481 10.17 17.19 -12.45
N TRP A 482 11.26 16.45 -12.36
CA TRP A 482 12.59 16.90 -12.71
C TRP A 482 12.89 16.85 -14.21
N CYS A 483 12.10 16.12 -15.02
CA CYS A 483 12.29 15.99 -16.46
C CYS A 483 11.61 17.14 -17.20
N ALA A 484 12.40 18.13 -17.62
CA ALA A 484 11.89 19.31 -18.32
C ALA A 484 11.54 19.02 -19.78
N GLU A 485 12.29 18.15 -20.45
CA GLU A 485 12.17 17.85 -21.88
C GLU A 485 12.07 16.34 -22.12
N PRO A 486 10.87 15.75 -21.95
CA PRO A 486 10.68 14.33 -22.18
C PRO A 486 10.74 14.00 -23.68
N GLY A 487 11.57 13.03 -24.03
CA GLY A 487 11.63 12.46 -25.38
C GLY A 487 11.05 11.05 -25.39
N ILE A 488 10.00 10.80 -26.20
CA ILE A 488 9.41 9.48 -26.38
C ILE A 488 9.61 9.01 -27.82
N THR A 489 10.10 7.78 -27.97
CA THR A 489 10.25 7.11 -29.28
C THR A 489 9.57 5.75 -29.27
N LEU A 490 8.98 5.36 -30.39
CA LEU A 490 8.43 4.03 -30.65
C LEU A 490 9.18 3.42 -31.83
N ASN A 491 9.82 2.27 -31.62
CA ASN A 491 10.65 1.60 -32.62
C ASN A 491 11.75 2.48 -33.25
N GLY A 492 12.28 3.45 -32.48
CA GLY A 492 13.33 4.36 -32.88
C GLY A 492 12.85 5.68 -33.49
N GLU A 493 11.56 5.82 -33.78
CA GLU A 493 10.97 7.04 -34.31
C GLU A 493 10.30 7.86 -33.22
N LYS A 494 10.36 9.20 -33.29
CA LYS A 494 9.64 10.07 -32.38
C LYS A 494 8.14 9.84 -32.52
N VAL A 495 7.45 9.62 -31.41
CA VAL A 495 6.02 9.44 -31.36
C VAL A 495 5.35 10.64 -30.67
N ALA A 496 4.18 11.02 -31.20
CA ALA A 496 3.31 11.96 -30.50
C ALA A 496 2.69 11.29 -29.28
N PHE A 497 2.53 12.05 -28.22
CA PHE A 497 1.83 11.62 -27.02
C PHE A 497 0.80 12.67 -26.60
N ARG A 498 -0.27 12.20 -25.96
CA ARG A 498 -1.32 13.07 -25.45
C ARG A 498 -1.05 13.35 -23.97
N ASN A 499 -0.94 14.63 -23.60
CA ASN A 499 -0.88 15.02 -22.19
C ASN A 499 -2.31 14.95 -21.61
N VAL A 500 -2.48 14.18 -20.54
CA VAL A 500 -3.77 14.00 -19.86
C VAL A 500 -3.88 14.76 -18.55
N GLY A 501 -2.91 15.62 -18.28
CA GLY A 501 -2.83 16.40 -17.05
C GLY A 501 -1.96 15.74 -15.97
N GLU A 502 -1.73 16.47 -14.90
CA GLU A 502 -1.02 15.98 -13.69
C GLU A 502 0.35 15.35 -13.99
N GLY A 503 1.01 15.71 -15.12
CA GLY A 503 2.29 15.15 -15.53
C GLY A 503 2.24 13.72 -16.06
N ILE A 504 1.07 13.27 -16.49
CA ILE A 504 0.87 11.97 -17.14
C ILE A 504 0.67 12.18 -18.64
N VAL A 505 1.33 11.35 -19.44
CA VAL A 505 1.16 11.31 -20.90
C VAL A 505 0.70 9.95 -21.35
N VAL A 506 0.01 9.88 -22.47
CA VAL A 506 -0.51 8.65 -23.05
C VAL A 506 0.08 8.44 -24.44
N VAL A 507 0.63 7.27 -24.66
CA VAL A 507 1.04 6.74 -25.98
C VAL A 507 0.00 5.68 -26.39
N GLU A 508 -0.57 5.85 -27.59
CA GLU A 508 -1.61 4.96 -28.15
C GLU A 508 -1.03 4.00 -29.19
#